data_f05060bd54e854b4e0e7dbc938902bf1
#
_entry.id   f05060bd54e854b4e0e7dbc938902bf1
#
_cell.length_a   1.000
_cell.length_b   1.000
_cell.length_c   1.000
_cell.angle_alpha   90.00
_cell.angle_beta   90.00
_cell.angle_gamma   90.00
#
_symmetry.space_group_name_H-M   'P 1'
#
loop_
_entity.id
_entity.type
_entity.pdbx_description
1 polymer ?
#
loop_
_entity_poly.entity_id
_entity_poly.type
_entity_poly.pdbx_seq_one_letter_code
_entity_poly.pdbx_strand_id
1 'polypeptide(L)'
;MKKQIYIICLTIFCGLLIVGCSSDNLGEQDNKNETEQAQFNKDIREFYEPIVLVENEDLKISAISVQYLNDYGVIELILENKSNKSVSISLDKLFFSGIEIEALISCDIPPKSSSNEYIYIESINSLEDFNDKIEGTFNTLNTIKDKYDFMFKG
;
A
#
# COMPACT_ATOMS: atom_id res chain seq x y z
N MET A 1 -26.45 -39.67 -1.28
CA MET A 1 -26.19 -39.05 -2.62
C MET A 1 -24.79 -38.47 -2.60
N LYS A 2 -23.87 -39.10 -3.35
CA LYS A 2 -22.44 -38.72 -3.45
C LYS A 2 -22.31 -37.58 -4.44
N LYS A 3 -21.68 -36.45 -4.08
CA LYS A 3 -21.23 -35.43 -5.03
C LYS A 3 -19.70 -35.52 -5.16
N GLN A 4 -19.28 -35.81 -6.38
CA GLN A 4 -17.89 -35.98 -6.78
C GLN A 4 -17.15 -34.64 -6.79
N ILE A 5 -15.95 -34.72 -6.27
CA ILE A 5 -14.94 -33.67 -6.34
C ILE A 5 -14.19 -33.85 -7.66
N TYR A 6 -14.24 -32.87 -8.53
CA TYR A 6 -13.40 -32.82 -9.74
C TYR A 6 -12.05 -32.21 -9.40
N ILE A 7 -11.03 -33.04 -9.39
CA ILE A 7 -9.62 -32.65 -9.36
C ILE A 7 -9.20 -32.44 -10.81
N ILE A 8 -8.91 -31.21 -11.18
CA ILE A 8 -8.29 -30.89 -12.45
C ILE A 8 -6.78 -30.92 -12.27
N CYS A 9 -6.16 -32.01 -12.74
CA CYS A 9 -4.72 -32.12 -12.93
C CYS A 9 -4.30 -31.28 -14.14
N LEU A 10 -3.52 -30.23 -13.90
CA LEU A 10 -2.85 -29.48 -14.94
C LEU A 10 -1.51 -30.14 -15.25
N THR A 11 -1.46 -30.79 -16.40
CA THR A 11 -0.27 -31.49 -16.93
C THR A 11 0.78 -30.47 -17.40
N ILE A 12 1.97 -30.65 -16.88
CA ILE A 12 3.22 -29.98 -17.26
C ILE A 12 3.59 -30.44 -18.67
N PHE A 13 3.73 -29.50 -19.60
CA PHE A 13 4.28 -29.75 -20.92
C PHE A 13 5.74 -29.36 -20.97
N CYS A 14 6.61 -30.37 -20.85
CA CYS A 14 8.04 -30.27 -21.14
C CYS A 14 8.23 -30.40 -22.66
N GLY A 15 8.77 -29.41 -23.31
CA GLY A 15 9.08 -29.40 -24.74
C GLY A 15 10.47 -28.85 -25.05
N LEU A 16 11.40 -29.74 -25.16
CA LEU A 16 12.55 -29.90 -26.07
C LEU A 16 13.36 -28.66 -26.51
N LEU A 17 14.62 -28.77 -26.15
CA LEU A 17 15.81 -28.13 -26.71
C LEU A 17 15.97 -28.49 -28.21
N ILE A 18 16.20 -27.48 -29.04
CA ILE A 18 16.82 -27.65 -30.33
C ILE A 18 18.09 -26.78 -30.36
N VAL A 19 19.23 -27.46 -30.35
CA VAL A 19 20.54 -26.90 -30.67
C VAL A 19 20.64 -26.87 -32.20
N GLY A 20 20.93 -25.70 -32.77
CA GLY A 20 21.23 -25.52 -34.16
C GLY A 20 22.32 -24.46 -34.32
N CYS A 21 23.58 -24.90 -34.44
CA CYS A 21 24.69 -24.10 -34.94
C CYS A 21 24.56 -23.94 -36.45
N SER A 22 24.65 -22.70 -36.98
CA SER A 22 25.26 -22.40 -38.25
C SER A 22 25.64 -20.93 -38.33
N SER A 23 26.90 -20.69 -38.53
CA SER A 23 27.50 -19.41 -38.89
C SER A 23 27.11 -19.03 -40.31
N ASP A 24 26.75 -17.74 -40.53
CA ASP A 24 27.31 -16.91 -41.57
C ASP A 24 26.91 -15.44 -41.44
N ASN A 25 27.85 -14.59 -41.78
CA ASN A 25 27.91 -13.15 -41.69
C ASN A 25 26.87 -12.36 -42.48
N LEU A 26 26.76 -11.11 -42.07
CA LEU A 26 26.40 -9.85 -42.74
C LEU A 26 25.01 -9.26 -42.44
N GLY A 27 25.08 -8.09 -41.85
CA GLY A 27 23.97 -7.13 -41.78
C GLY A 27 23.84 -6.44 -40.45
N GLU A 28 24.63 -5.38 -40.23
CA GLU A 28 24.32 -4.33 -39.24
C GLU A 28 22.93 -3.80 -39.49
N GLN A 29 22.00 -4.11 -38.62
CA GLN A 29 20.83 -3.31 -38.37
C GLN A 29 20.75 -3.09 -36.86
N ASP A 30 21.13 -1.88 -36.46
CA ASP A 30 20.85 -1.28 -35.16
C ASP A 30 19.34 -1.33 -34.88
N ASN A 31 18.88 -2.41 -34.30
CA ASN A 31 17.62 -2.44 -33.58
C ASN A 31 17.91 -2.03 -32.14
N LYS A 32 17.97 -0.72 -31.89
CA LYS A 32 17.74 -0.16 -30.57
C LYS A 32 16.30 -0.51 -30.15
N ASN A 33 16.13 -1.69 -29.60
CA ASN A 33 15.04 -1.92 -28.67
C ASN A 33 15.38 -1.14 -27.38
N GLU A 34 15.09 0.13 -27.39
CA GLU A 34 14.88 0.87 -26.16
C GLU A 34 13.65 0.25 -25.49
N THR A 35 13.88 -0.76 -24.67
CA THR A 35 12.92 -1.12 -23.63
C THR A 35 12.85 0.12 -22.75
N GLU A 36 11.84 0.95 -22.96
CA GLU A 36 11.43 1.96 -21.99
C GLU A 36 11.10 1.20 -20.70
N GLN A 37 12.11 1.02 -19.86
CA GLN A 37 11.88 0.74 -18.46
C GLN A 37 11.21 2.02 -17.94
N ALA A 38 9.89 1.95 -17.74
CA ALA A 38 9.17 2.97 -16.99
C ALA A 38 9.94 3.16 -15.69
N GLN A 39 10.63 4.29 -15.59
CA GLN A 39 11.39 4.65 -14.41
C GLN A 39 10.36 4.98 -13.35
N PHE A 40 10.11 4.03 -12.44
CA PHE A 40 9.26 4.26 -11.29
C PHE A 40 9.91 5.34 -10.43
N ASN A 41 9.40 6.56 -10.53
CA ASN A 41 9.75 7.62 -9.59
C ASN A 41 9.11 7.26 -8.25
N LYS A 42 9.94 6.84 -7.32
CA LYS A 42 9.54 6.53 -5.95
C LYS A 42 10.40 7.35 -5.01
N ASP A 43 9.81 8.39 -4.43
CA ASP A 43 10.42 9.15 -3.35
C ASP A 43 9.79 8.70 -2.03
N ILE A 44 10.62 8.35 -1.04
CA ILE A 44 10.18 7.85 0.27
C ILE A 44 10.90 8.64 1.36
N ARG A 45 10.14 9.01 2.38
CA ARG A 45 10.65 9.50 3.66
C ARG A 45 10.14 8.59 4.77
N GLU A 46 11.03 7.77 5.30
CA GLU A 46 10.77 6.96 6.49
C GLU A 46 10.90 7.84 7.74
N PHE A 47 10.05 7.61 8.73
CA PHE A 47 10.19 8.26 10.03
C PHE A 47 11.19 7.49 10.87
N TYR A 48 12.09 8.20 11.56
CA TYR A 48 13.08 7.60 12.47
C TYR A 48 12.41 6.74 13.55
N GLU A 49 11.27 7.20 14.05
CA GLU A 49 10.38 6.44 14.92
C GLU A 49 8.94 6.55 14.39
N PRO A 50 8.12 5.48 14.48
CA PRO A 50 6.72 5.55 14.09
C PRO A 50 5.97 6.66 14.83
N ILE A 51 5.24 7.49 14.08
CA ILE A 51 4.40 8.55 14.65
C ILE A 51 3.09 7.94 15.08
N VAL A 52 2.83 7.88 16.39
CA VAL A 52 1.56 7.35 16.93
C VAL A 52 0.43 8.32 16.65
N LEU A 53 -0.54 7.90 15.84
CA LEU A 53 -1.74 8.66 15.49
C LEU A 53 -2.90 8.39 16.43
N VAL A 54 -3.09 7.12 16.78
CA VAL A 54 -4.12 6.64 17.72
C VAL A 54 -3.51 5.57 18.61
N GLU A 55 -3.77 5.64 19.92
CA GLU A 55 -3.44 4.57 20.84
C GLU A 55 -4.42 4.49 22.00
N ASN A 56 -4.97 3.29 22.22
CA ASN A 56 -5.83 2.95 23.35
C ASN A 56 -5.73 1.45 23.69
N GLU A 57 -6.66 0.92 24.47
CA GLU A 57 -6.67 -0.48 24.91
C GLU A 57 -6.92 -1.46 23.76
N ASP A 58 -7.72 -1.06 22.76
CA ASP A 58 -8.14 -1.91 21.65
C ASP A 58 -7.27 -1.78 20.40
N LEU A 59 -6.72 -0.58 20.14
CA LEU A 59 -6.15 -0.21 18.85
C LEU A 59 -4.92 0.67 19.01
N LYS A 60 -3.92 0.44 18.12
CA LYS A 60 -2.86 1.40 17.86
C LYS A 60 -2.70 1.59 16.36
N ILE A 61 -2.61 2.85 15.93
CA ILE A 61 -2.32 3.26 14.55
C ILE A 61 -1.09 4.13 14.57
N SER A 62 -0.09 3.78 13.78
CA SER A 62 1.15 4.55 13.67
C SER A 62 1.51 4.78 12.21
N ALA A 63 1.90 6.00 11.85
CA ALA A 63 2.50 6.31 10.56
C ALA A 63 4.00 5.99 10.61
N ILE A 64 4.51 5.30 9.57
CA ILE A 64 5.92 4.88 9.49
C ILE A 64 6.68 5.53 8.34
N SER A 65 5.98 5.92 7.27
CA SER A 65 6.58 6.64 6.16
C SER A 65 5.55 7.48 5.42
N VAL A 66 6.05 8.45 4.66
CA VAL A 66 5.31 9.13 3.58
C VAL A 66 6.05 8.90 2.27
N GLN A 67 5.30 8.75 1.18
CA GLN A 67 5.86 8.39 -0.12
C GLN A 67 5.16 9.19 -1.22
N TYR A 68 5.89 9.46 -2.30
CA TYR A 68 5.33 9.95 -3.54
C TYR A 68 5.58 8.92 -4.64
N LEU A 69 4.53 8.35 -5.19
CA LEU A 69 4.58 7.22 -6.12
C LEU A 69 3.65 7.47 -7.30
N ASN A 70 4.18 7.58 -8.52
CA ASN A 70 3.38 7.63 -9.74
C ASN A 70 2.18 8.61 -9.65
N ASP A 71 2.46 9.85 -9.23
CA ASP A 71 1.46 10.93 -9.08
C ASP A 71 0.48 10.77 -7.91
N TYR A 72 0.77 9.86 -6.96
CA TYR A 72 0.01 9.69 -5.71
C TYR A 72 0.90 9.96 -4.50
N GLY A 73 0.34 10.68 -3.53
CA GLY A 73 0.87 10.68 -2.18
C GLY A 73 0.42 9.41 -1.44
N VAL A 74 1.30 8.85 -0.61
CA VAL A 74 1.00 7.65 0.18
C VAL A 74 1.47 7.86 1.61
N ILE A 75 0.61 7.57 2.60
CA ILE A 75 0.99 7.46 4.00
C ILE A 75 0.96 5.97 4.34
N GLU A 76 2.09 5.42 4.74
CA GLU A 76 2.18 4.03 5.20
C GLU A 76 1.93 3.95 6.70
N LEU A 77 1.05 3.03 7.09
CA LEU A 77 0.60 2.84 8.46
C LEU A 77 0.91 1.43 8.95
N ILE A 78 1.20 1.32 10.24
CA ILE A 78 1.05 0.07 10.99
C ILE A 78 -0.21 0.18 11.84
N LEU A 79 -1.11 -0.78 11.68
CA LEU A 79 -2.35 -0.91 12.43
C LEU A 79 -2.24 -2.14 13.35
N GLU A 80 -2.40 -1.95 14.66
CA GLU A 80 -2.32 -3.01 15.66
C GLU A 80 -3.68 -3.17 16.35
N ASN A 81 -4.35 -4.29 16.14
CA ASN A 81 -5.56 -4.65 16.86
C ASN A 81 -5.17 -5.36 18.17
N LYS A 82 -5.33 -4.67 19.29
CA LYS A 82 -5.05 -5.18 20.64
C LYS A 82 -6.27 -5.89 21.27
N SER A 83 -7.44 -5.83 20.61
CA SER A 83 -8.69 -6.40 21.11
C SER A 83 -8.84 -7.90 20.80
N ASN A 84 -9.87 -8.52 21.36
CA ASN A 84 -10.23 -9.93 21.09
C ASN A 84 -11.28 -10.07 19.97
N LYS A 85 -11.59 -8.99 19.25
CA LYS A 85 -12.55 -8.93 18.14
C LYS A 85 -11.86 -8.38 16.91
N SER A 86 -12.35 -8.72 15.72
CA SER A 86 -11.93 -8.03 14.50
C SER A 86 -12.31 -6.56 14.57
N VAL A 87 -11.41 -5.68 14.15
CA VAL A 87 -11.60 -4.22 14.10
C VAL A 87 -11.61 -3.79 12.65
N SER A 88 -12.68 -3.09 12.23
CA SER A 88 -12.72 -2.45 10.91
C SER A 88 -12.30 -0.99 11.05
N ILE A 89 -11.47 -0.51 10.13
CA ILE A 89 -10.96 0.86 10.10
C ILE A 89 -11.19 1.44 8.71
N SER A 90 -11.70 2.67 8.67
CA SER A 90 -11.78 3.47 7.45
C SER A 90 -11.42 4.92 7.74
N LEU A 91 -11.01 5.66 6.74
CA LEU A 91 -10.80 7.10 6.85
C LEU A 91 -12.16 7.81 6.64
N ASP A 92 -12.49 8.74 7.53
CA ASP A 92 -13.69 9.61 7.41
C ASP A 92 -13.31 10.89 6.66
N LYS A 93 -12.22 11.54 7.10
CA LYS A 93 -11.73 12.80 6.54
C LYS A 93 -10.21 12.88 6.61
N LEU A 94 -9.61 13.58 5.65
CA LEU A 94 -8.21 13.96 5.65
C LEU A 94 -8.06 15.42 5.23
N PHE A 95 -7.17 16.15 5.92
CA PHE A 95 -6.86 17.55 5.64
C PHE A 95 -5.36 17.74 5.54
N PHE A 96 -4.92 18.49 4.54
CA PHE A 96 -3.57 19.05 4.42
C PHE A 96 -3.64 20.56 4.57
N SER A 97 -2.91 21.12 5.53
CA SER A 97 -2.92 22.56 5.84
C SER A 97 -4.35 23.14 5.99
N GLY A 98 -5.29 22.34 6.50
CA GLY A 98 -6.70 22.74 6.68
C GLY A 98 -7.58 22.64 5.45
N ILE A 99 -7.06 22.14 4.33
CA ILE A 99 -7.84 21.86 3.10
C ILE A 99 -8.22 20.39 3.11
N GLU A 100 -9.53 20.10 3.02
CA GLU A 100 -10.03 18.71 2.90
C GLU A 100 -9.64 18.14 1.53
N ILE A 101 -9.08 16.92 1.55
CA ILE A 101 -8.63 16.21 0.36
C ILE A 101 -9.22 14.81 0.31
N GLU A 102 -9.39 14.28 -0.90
CA GLU A 102 -9.85 12.91 -1.08
C GLU A 102 -8.71 11.92 -0.79
N ALA A 103 -9.00 10.97 0.09
CA ALA A 103 -8.09 9.90 0.44
C ALA A 103 -8.87 8.66 0.87
N LEU A 104 -8.27 7.49 0.68
CA LEU A 104 -8.94 6.22 0.94
C LEU A 104 -8.06 5.26 1.74
N ILE A 105 -8.67 4.70 2.78
CA ILE A 105 -8.27 3.44 3.42
C ILE A 105 -9.53 2.74 3.93
N SER A 106 -9.59 1.43 3.77
CA SER A 106 -10.62 0.58 4.38
C SER A 106 -10.06 -0.83 4.56
N CYS A 107 -9.99 -1.30 5.80
CA CYS A 107 -9.43 -2.61 6.13
C CYS A 107 -10.09 -3.22 7.38
N ASP A 108 -9.99 -4.56 7.47
CA ASP A 108 -10.38 -5.35 8.63
C ASP A 108 -9.14 -6.01 9.24
N ILE A 109 -8.90 -5.80 10.53
CA ILE A 109 -7.75 -6.33 11.24
C ILE A 109 -8.23 -7.42 12.20
N PRO A 110 -7.76 -8.67 12.04
CA PRO A 110 -8.12 -9.77 12.93
C PRO A 110 -7.74 -9.49 14.40
N PRO A 111 -8.34 -10.19 15.36
CA PRO A 111 -7.99 -10.06 16.77
C PRO A 111 -6.51 -10.30 17.03
N LYS A 112 -5.90 -9.49 17.91
CA LYS A 112 -4.51 -9.66 18.36
C LYS A 112 -3.49 -9.73 17.22
N SER A 113 -3.75 -9.00 16.13
CA SER A 113 -2.87 -8.97 14.96
C SER A 113 -2.49 -7.54 14.56
N SER A 114 -1.55 -7.44 13.65
CA SER A 114 -1.15 -6.19 13.01
C SER A 114 -1.16 -6.34 11.49
N SER A 115 -1.34 -5.21 10.79
CA SER A 115 -1.31 -5.10 9.34
C SER A 115 -0.58 -3.82 8.94
N ASN A 116 0.12 -3.86 7.80
CA ASN A 116 0.61 -2.66 7.13
C ASN A 116 -0.45 -2.24 6.12
N GLU A 117 -0.85 -0.97 6.19
CA GLU A 117 -1.89 -0.39 5.35
C GLU A 117 -1.43 0.94 4.77
N TYR A 118 -2.14 1.41 3.74
CA TYR A 118 -1.75 2.60 2.99
C TYR A 118 -2.94 3.54 2.80
N ILE A 119 -2.73 4.84 3.09
CA ILE A 119 -3.64 5.90 2.67
C ILE A 119 -3.13 6.45 1.34
N TYR A 120 -3.93 6.36 0.29
CA TYR A 120 -3.63 6.91 -1.03
C TYR A 120 -4.29 8.27 -1.21
N ILE A 121 -3.54 9.24 -1.75
CA ILE A 121 -3.91 10.64 -1.82
C ILE A 121 -3.59 11.19 -3.22
N GLU A 122 -4.60 11.56 -3.98
CA GLU A 122 -4.42 12.04 -5.37
C GLU A 122 -3.91 13.49 -5.46
N SER A 123 -4.13 14.30 -4.43
CA SER A 123 -3.83 15.74 -4.44
C SER A 123 -2.39 16.11 -4.08
N ILE A 124 -1.51 15.12 -3.85
CA ILE A 124 -0.10 15.31 -3.52
C ILE A 124 0.71 15.30 -4.81
N ASN A 125 1.58 16.30 -4.99
CA ASN A 125 2.40 16.45 -6.20
C ASN A 125 3.89 16.16 -5.96
N SER A 126 4.30 16.11 -4.70
CA SER A 126 5.69 15.85 -4.30
C SER A 126 5.79 15.36 -2.85
N LEU A 127 6.96 14.87 -2.47
CA LEU A 127 7.24 14.48 -1.08
C LEU A 127 7.25 15.69 -0.13
N GLU A 128 7.58 16.88 -0.63
CA GLU A 128 7.61 18.12 0.14
C GLU A 128 6.24 18.55 0.65
N ASP A 129 5.17 18.18 -0.04
CA ASP A 129 3.80 18.51 0.38
C ASP A 129 3.48 17.90 1.75
N PHE A 130 4.12 16.77 2.10
CA PHE A 130 3.99 16.16 3.43
C PHE A 130 4.66 16.93 4.57
N ASN A 131 5.43 17.98 4.29
CA ASN A 131 5.98 18.86 5.34
C ASN A 131 4.90 19.69 6.03
N ASP A 132 3.72 19.76 5.48
CA ASP A 132 2.59 20.47 6.04
C ASP A 132 1.88 19.67 7.13
N LYS A 133 0.98 20.34 7.84
CA LYS A 133 0.14 19.73 8.86
C LYS A 133 -0.88 18.79 8.20
N ILE A 134 -0.91 17.56 8.67
CA ILE A 134 -1.85 16.52 8.24
C ILE A 134 -2.79 16.23 9.40
N GLU A 135 -4.09 16.32 9.18
CA GLU A 135 -5.13 16.04 10.17
C GLU A 135 -6.16 15.10 9.56
N GLY A 136 -6.77 14.26 10.36
CA GLY A 136 -7.81 13.38 9.86
C GLY A 136 -8.61 12.72 10.95
N THR A 137 -9.60 11.94 10.53
CA THR A 137 -10.48 11.18 11.41
C THR A 137 -10.61 9.75 10.87
N PHE A 138 -10.29 8.77 11.69
CA PHE A 138 -10.61 7.37 11.42
C PHE A 138 -11.98 7.02 11.98
N ASN A 139 -12.81 6.35 11.18
CA ASN A 139 -13.98 5.60 11.65
C ASN A 139 -13.54 4.19 12.00
N THR A 140 -14.09 3.67 13.08
CA THR A 140 -13.78 2.32 13.56
C THR A 140 -15.04 1.59 14.01
N LEU A 141 -15.05 0.27 13.82
CA LEU A 141 -16.05 -0.63 14.36
C LEU A 141 -15.41 -1.64 15.31
N ASN A 142 -16.16 -2.04 16.34
CA ASN A 142 -15.72 -2.99 17.37
C ASN A 142 -14.57 -2.50 18.27
N THR A 143 -14.41 -1.18 18.41
CA THR A 143 -13.51 -0.54 19.37
C THR A 143 -14.32 0.20 20.44
N ILE A 144 -13.62 0.77 21.45
CA ILE A 144 -14.23 1.57 22.52
C ILE A 144 -14.82 2.91 22.03
N LYS A 145 -14.45 3.34 20.85
CA LYS A 145 -14.86 4.59 20.21
C LYS A 145 -15.08 4.34 18.72
N ASP A 146 -16.08 5.00 18.13
CA ASP A 146 -16.37 4.87 16.70
C ASP A 146 -15.49 5.79 15.83
N LYS A 147 -14.90 6.83 16.41
CA LYS A 147 -14.09 7.83 15.70
C LYS A 147 -12.85 8.23 16.50
N TYR A 148 -11.73 8.39 15.78
CA TYR A 148 -10.46 8.86 16.31
C TYR A 148 -9.88 9.94 15.43
N ASP A 149 -9.77 11.16 15.98
CA ASP A 149 -9.07 12.25 15.33
C ASP A 149 -7.56 12.09 15.51
N PHE A 150 -6.80 12.42 14.49
CA PHE A 150 -5.34 12.41 14.52
C PHE A 150 -4.75 13.65 13.86
N MET A 151 -3.50 13.93 14.20
CA MET A 151 -2.72 15.00 13.60
C MET A 151 -1.25 14.63 13.64
N PHE A 152 -0.53 14.89 12.55
CA PHE A 152 0.91 14.79 12.52
C PHE A 152 1.51 15.73 11.46
N LYS A 153 2.84 15.72 11.36
CA LYS A 153 3.60 16.42 10.33
C LYS A 153 4.60 15.42 9.77
N GLY A 154 4.60 15.26 8.46
CA GLY A 154 5.43 14.29 7.74
C GLY A 154 6.86 14.74 7.47
#